data_b28f39533836fefc97ba258ff76082ce
#
_entry.id   b28f39533836fefc97ba258ff76082ce
#
_cell.length_a   1.000
_cell.length_b   1.000
_cell.length_c   1.000
_cell.angle_alpha   90.00
_cell.angle_beta   90.00
_cell.angle_gamma   90.00
#
_symmetry.space_group_name_H-M   'P 1'
#
loop_
_entity.id
_entity.type
_entity.pdbx_description
1 polymer ?
#
loop_
_entity_poly.entity_id
_entity_poly.type
_entity_poly.pdbx_seq_one_letter_code
_entity_poly.pdbx_strand_id
1 'polypeptide(L)'
;MLKDKSQKFDLLLFEAYFIPLLALSHLFKAPVIQVSSLGSMEENLQIVGAVSHPLLYPTSLHQKVYDLTLCDKFAELYNEYSINQVLNRFIQKSDEVLSRIFGVEIPPLKELKNNVDMLFLNIHPVWERNRPVPPNVIYVGGLHTKPEKELRKDLKTYLDSSKHGVIYISFGTNVEPALLPPHKIQAIINAVSKTPYDVLWKWNQDELPGRTPNIKISKWLSQSDLLRHPKIKLFITQGGLQSTDEAILAGVPLIGMPMLGDQWFNVEHYVYHKIGIKIDMDTISEEKISKAIHTITKDDSYRQNVVRLRTLMYDQPQSSLERAVWWTEYVIRHSGARHLRAPAANMPWHQYLELELVSYVVLGLLSVITLAIIVLSYLYKFVQKQAAFRIKVKGS
;
A
#
# COMPACT_ATOMS: atom_id res chain seq x y z
N MET A 1 32.44 -5.89 -3.58
CA MET A 1 31.86 -4.89 -2.70
C MET A 1 31.58 -5.44 -1.29
N LEU A 2 30.69 -6.40 -1.10
CA LEU A 2 30.30 -6.89 0.24
C LEU A 2 31.42 -7.59 1.05
N LYS A 3 32.50 -8.02 0.43
CA LYS A 3 33.67 -8.64 1.11
C LYS A 3 34.73 -7.65 1.54
N ASP A 4 34.65 -6.41 1.09
CA ASP A 4 35.61 -5.37 1.43
C ASP A 4 35.14 -4.61 2.68
N LYS A 5 35.63 -5.03 3.82
CA LYS A 5 35.32 -4.42 5.14
C LYS A 5 35.97 -3.03 5.36
N SER A 6 36.80 -2.56 4.41
CA SER A 6 37.43 -1.22 4.50
C SER A 6 36.47 -0.09 4.09
N GLN A 7 35.38 -0.41 3.41
CA GLN A 7 34.39 0.58 2.98
C GLN A 7 33.63 1.13 4.19
N LYS A 8 33.46 2.44 4.20
CA LYS A 8 32.67 3.18 5.20
C LYS A 8 31.56 3.94 4.50
N PHE A 9 30.40 3.92 5.09
CA PHE A 9 29.22 4.65 4.61
C PHE A 9 28.67 5.51 5.73
N ASP A 10 28.29 6.72 5.41
CA ASP A 10 27.65 7.64 6.36
C ASP A 10 26.17 7.30 6.55
N LEU A 11 25.58 6.61 5.56
CA LEU A 11 24.19 6.20 5.53
C LEU A 11 23.97 5.04 4.56
N LEU A 12 22.98 4.19 4.87
CA LEU A 12 22.47 3.15 4.00
C LEU A 12 21.02 3.45 3.64
N LEU A 13 20.70 3.45 2.35
CA LEU A 13 19.35 3.61 1.82
C LEU A 13 18.92 2.28 1.18
N PHE A 14 17.83 1.69 1.68
CA PHE A 14 17.32 0.41 1.21
C PHE A 14 15.86 0.50 0.79
N GLU A 15 15.48 -0.31 -0.23
CA GLU A 15 14.07 -0.58 -0.48
C GLU A 15 13.45 -1.31 0.72
N ALA A 16 12.36 -0.76 1.25
CA ALA A 16 11.76 -1.17 2.51
C ALA A 16 11.22 -2.61 2.50
N TYR A 17 10.85 -3.14 1.32
CA TYR A 17 10.34 -4.51 1.19
C TYR A 17 11.41 -5.58 1.25
N PHE A 18 12.69 -5.21 1.11
CA PHE A 18 13.76 -6.18 1.08
C PHE A 18 14.51 -6.22 2.43
N ILE A 19 13.83 -6.69 3.45
CA ILE A 19 14.32 -6.80 4.85
C ILE A 19 15.72 -7.42 4.97
N PRO A 20 16.13 -8.44 4.17
CA PRO A 20 17.47 -9.03 4.25
C PRO A 20 18.63 -8.03 4.07
N LEU A 21 18.40 -6.89 3.40
CA LEU A 21 19.42 -5.83 3.27
C LEU A 21 19.83 -5.21 4.61
N LEU A 22 19.03 -5.38 5.66
CA LEU A 22 19.39 -4.93 7.01
C LEU A 22 20.67 -5.58 7.56
N ALA A 23 21.07 -6.73 7.01
CA ALA A 23 22.38 -7.33 7.33
C ALA A 23 23.55 -6.37 7.05
N LEU A 24 23.42 -5.49 6.04
CA LEU A 24 24.44 -4.50 5.69
C LEU A 24 24.62 -3.44 6.80
N SER A 25 23.56 -3.13 7.56
CA SER A 25 23.65 -2.20 8.70
C SER A 25 24.57 -2.73 9.80
N HIS A 26 24.58 -4.04 10.01
CA HIS A 26 25.49 -4.68 10.94
C HIS A 26 26.93 -4.69 10.45
N LEU A 27 27.13 -4.95 9.13
CA LEU A 27 28.45 -5.01 8.52
C LEU A 27 29.14 -3.65 8.48
N PHE A 28 28.40 -2.60 8.07
CA PHE A 28 28.95 -1.26 7.85
C PHE A 28 28.78 -0.31 9.03
N LYS A 29 28.00 -0.71 10.05
CA LYS A 29 27.72 0.10 11.26
C LYS A 29 27.21 1.52 10.93
N ALA A 30 26.49 1.67 9.83
CA ALA A 30 25.94 2.94 9.37
C ALA A 30 24.41 3.00 9.64
N PRO A 31 23.87 4.21 9.88
CA PRO A 31 22.43 4.42 10.01
C PRO A 31 21.67 3.97 8.77
N VAL A 32 20.38 3.65 8.95
CA VAL A 32 19.54 3.09 7.88
C VAL A 32 18.28 3.94 7.68
N ILE A 33 18.05 4.34 6.44
CA ILE A 33 16.76 4.80 5.98
C ILE A 33 16.17 3.75 5.04
N GLN A 34 14.99 3.24 5.38
CA GLN A 34 14.18 2.45 4.45
C GLN A 34 13.35 3.36 3.56
N VAL A 35 13.29 3.06 2.26
CA VAL A 35 12.46 3.79 1.28
C VAL A 35 11.45 2.82 0.72
N SER A 36 10.17 3.08 0.94
CA SER A 36 9.09 2.28 0.37
C SER A 36 8.58 2.91 -0.92
N SER A 37 8.69 2.20 -2.02
CA SER A 37 8.23 2.65 -3.34
C SER A 37 6.74 2.40 -3.63
N LEU A 38 6.04 1.64 -2.78
CA LEU A 38 4.66 1.18 -3.00
C LEU A 38 3.67 1.54 -1.87
N GLY A 39 4.08 2.37 -0.90
CA GLY A 39 3.31 2.62 0.32
C GLY A 39 3.76 1.72 1.49
N SER A 40 2.98 1.64 2.55
CA SER A 40 3.37 0.88 3.74
C SER A 40 2.99 -0.59 3.66
N MET A 41 3.84 -1.44 4.26
CA MET A 41 3.52 -2.82 4.62
C MET A 41 3.53 -2.97 6.14
N GLU A 42 2.79 -3.96 6.64
CA GLU A 42 2.68 -4.24 8.07
C GLU A 42 4.05 -4.32 8.76
N GLU A 43 4.97 -5.06 8.15
CA GLU A 43 6.33 -5.23 8.67
C GLU A 43 7.08 -3.90 8.84
N ASN A 44 6.98 -3.00 7.85
CA ASN A 44 7.64 -1.70 7.92
C ASN A 44 7.03 -0.80 9.00
N LEU A 45 5.71 -0.88 9.19
CA LEU A 45 5.00 -0.15 10.23
C LEU A 45 5.40 -0.62 11.63
N GLN A 46 5.52 -1.94 11.82
CA GLN A 46 5.99 -2.52 13.09
C GLN A 46 7.43 -2.09 13.41
N ILE A 47 8.32 -2.07 12.41
CA ILE A 47 9.72 -1.64 12.57
C ILE A 47 9.81 -0.23 13.15
N VAL A 48 8.95 0.68 12.73
CA VAL A 48 8.98 2.09 13.16
C VAL A 48 7.99 2.39 14.30
N GLY A 49 7.14 1.43 14.66
CA GLY A 49 6.11 1.60 15.69
C GLY A 49 4.93 2.47 15.25
N ALA A 50 4.64 2.48 13.96
CA ALA A 50 3.46 3.16 13.44
C ALA A 50 2.18 2.36 13.74
N VAL A 51 1.05 3.07 13.78
CA VAL A 51 -0.26 2.43 14.01
C VAL A 51 -0.57 1.47 12.87
N SER A 52 -0.88 0.24 13.22
CA SER A 52 -1.37 -0.78 12.32
C SER A 52 -2.76 -1.23 12.72
N HIS A 53 -3.67 -1.21 11.76
CA HIS A 53 -5.03 -1.73 11.93
C HIS A 53 -5.57 -2.12 10.54
N PRO A 54 -5.72 -3.41 10.24
CA PRO A 54 -5.98 -3.90 8.88
C PRO A 54 -7.27 -3.35 8.23
N LEU A 55 -8.26 -2.97 9.03
CA LEU A 55 -9.53 -2.45 8.50
C LEU A 55 -9.64 -0.92 8.54
N LEU A 56 -8.96 -0.23 9.47
CA LEU A 56 -8.98 1.23 9.56
C LEU A 56 -7.88 1.86 8.70
N TYR A 57 -6.71 1.27 8.75
CA TYR A 57 -5.51 1.71 8.04
C TYR A 57 -4.90 0.54 7.26
N PRO A 58 -5.60 0.03 6.23
CA PRO A 58 -5.10 -1.08 5.43
C PRO A 58 -3.78 -0.72 4.76
N THR A 59 -2.93 -1.71 4.57
CA THR A 59 -1.67 -1.59 3.86
C THR A 59 -1.86 -1.75 2.35
N SER A 60 -0.82 -1.47 1.57
CA SER A 60 -0.86 -1.54 0.10
C SER A 60 -1.22 -2.92 -0.49
N LEU A 61 -1.22 -3.98 0.31
CA LEU A 61 -1.56 -5.33 -0.16
C LEU A 61 -3.03 -5.73 0.06
N HIS A 62 -3.85 -4.85 0.64
CA HIS A 62 -5.29 -5.09 0.78
C HIS A 62 -6.00 -4.93 -0.56
N GLN A 63 -6.96 -5.81 -0.83
CA GLN A 63 -7.67 -5.83 -2.11
C GLN A 63 -8.95 -4.99 -2.09
N LYS A 64 -9.58 -4.87 -0.92
CA LYS A 64 -10.76 -4.04 -0.71
C LYS A 64 -10.56 -3.14 0.52
N VAL A 65 -10.82 -1.85 0.34
CA VAL A 65 -10.47 -0.80 1.34
C VAL A 65 -11.70 -0.06 1.84
N TYR A 66 -12.70 0.11 1.01
CA TYR A 66 -13.89 0.91 1.29
C TYR A 66 -15.16 0.07 1.28
N ASP A 67 -16.18 0.53 2.01
CA ASP A 67 -17.53 -0.06 2.05
C ASP A 67 -17.52 -1.57 2.32
N LEU A 68 -16.71 -2.00 3.29
CA LEU A 68 -16.49 -3.40 3.64
C LEU A 68 -17.73 -4.01 4.27
N THR A 69 -18.29 -5.04 3.63
CA THR A 69 -19.27 -5.93 4.27
C THR A 69 -18.60 -6.76 5.36
N LEU A 70 -19.39 -7.45 6.18
CA LEU A 70 -18.83 -8.35 7.20
C LEU A 70 -17.95 -9.45 6.57
N CYS A 71 -18.39 -10.02 5.44
CA CYS A 71 -17.60 -11.02 4.71
C CYS A 71 -16.29 -10.44 4.18
N ASP A 72 -16.30 -9.23 3.64
CA ASP A 72 -15.08 -8.54 3.18
C ASP A 72 -14.10 -8.34 4.34
N LYS A 73 -14.59 -7.93 5.52
CA LYS A 73 -13.73 -7.77 6.70
C LYS A 73 -13.04 -9.06 7.12
N PHE A 74 -13.77 -10.18 7.12
CA PHE A 74 -13.16 -11.48 7.39
C PHE A 74 -12.15 -11.88 6.31
N ALA A 75 -12.47 -11.64 5.04
CA ALA A 75 -11.55 -11.93 3.94
C ALA A 75 -10.25 -11.12 4.05
N GLU A 76 -10.33 -9.81 4.33
CA GLU A 76 -9.16 -8.96 4.47
C GLU A 76 -8.32 -9.32 5.72
N LEU A 77 -8.94 -9.66 6.86
CA LEU A 77 -8.22 -10.15 8.04
C LEU A 77 -7.50 -11.48 7.77
N TYR A 78 -8.13 -12.38 7.02
CA TYR A 78 -7.51 -13.64 6.62
C TYR A 78 -6.37 -13.43 5.62
N ASN A 79 -6.54 -12.50 4.68
CA ASN A 79 -5.51 -12.11 3.72
C ASN A 79 -4.28 -11.56 4.45
N GLU A 80 -4.48 -10.61 5.38
CA GLU A 80 -3.42 -10.05 6.23
C GLU A 80 -2.66 -11.14 7.00
N TYR A 81 -3.41 -12.04 7.67
CA TYR A 81 -2.79 -13.16 8.36
C TYR A 81 -1.96 -14.04 7.43
N SER A 82 -2.48 -14.35 6.25
CA SER A 82 -1.82 -15.22 5.26
C SER A 82 -0.53 -14.58 4.72
N ILE A 83 -0.58 -13.28 4.40
CA ILE A 83 0.60 -12.51 3.97
C ILE A 83 1.67 -12.51 5.06
N ASN A 84 1.29 -12.26 6.31
CA ASN A 84 2.22 -12.23 7.43
C ASN A 84 2.88 -13.60 7.66
N GLN A 85 2.16 -14.73 7.45
CA GLN A 85 2.76 -16.07 7.50
C GLN A 85 3.81 -16.28 6.39
N VAL A 86 3.52 -15.82 5.17
CA VAL A 86 4.48 -15.91 4.05
C VAL A 86 5.72 -15.07 4.32
N LEU A 87 5.55 -13.83 4.79
CA LEU A 87 6.66 -12.92 5.12
C LEU A 87 7.53 -13.48 6.26
N ASN A 88 6.93 -14.02 7.31
CA ASN A 88 7.66 -14.63 8.42
C ASN A 88 8.52 -15.81 7.95
N ARG A 89 7.98 -16.68 7.08
CA ARG A 89 8.74 -17.77 6.48
C ARG A 89 9.88 -17.26 5.59
N PHE A 90 9.64 -16.20 4.85
CA PHE A 90 10.67 -15.57 4.03
C PHE A 90 11.80 -15.01 4.90
N ILE A 91 11.48 -14.33 6.00
CA ILE A 91 12.48 -13.79 6.94
C ILE A 91 13.31 -14.92 7.56
N GLN A 92 12.67 -15.99 8.03
CA GLN A 92 13.38 -17.15 8.60
C GLN A 92 14.34 -17.80 7.61
N LYS A 93 13.90 -18.03 6.35
CA LYS A 93 14.78 -18.54 5.29
C LYS A 93 15.91 -17.59 4.96
N SER A 94 15.64 -16.29 5.03
CA SER A 94 16.67 -15.26 4.78
C SER A 94 17.74 -15.27 5.87
N ASP A 95 17.41 -15.47 7.14
CA ASP A 95 18.38 -15.62 8.22
C ASP A 95 19.33 -16.80 7.97
N GLU A 96 18.82 -17.95 7.51
CA GLU A 96 19.65 -19.11 7.14
C GLU A 96 20.62 -18.77 6.00
N VAL A 97 20.14 -18.07 4.97
CA VAL A 97 20.96 -17.67 3.80
C VAL A 97 22.02 -16.65 4.22
N LEU A 98 21.66 -15.66 5.01
CA LEU A 98 22.59 -14.63 5.50
C LEU A 98 23.70 -15.25 6.36
N SER A 99 23.35 -16.19 7.25
CA SER A 99 24.32 -16.93 8.07
C SER A 99 25.32 -17.74 7.23
N ARG A 100 24.86 -18.29 6.08
CA ARG A 100 25.77 -18.99 5.15
C ARG A 100 26.69 -18.04 4.37
N ILE A 101 26.20 -16.86 4.00
CA ILE A 101 26.95 -15.88 3.19
C ILE A 101 27.99 -15.15 4.05
N PHE A 102 27.62 -14.73 5.24
CA PHE A 102 28.40 -13.82 6.08
C PHE A 102 28.98 -14.47 7.35
N GLY A 103 28.60 -15.73 7.66
CA GLY A 103 29.00 -16.43 8.87
C GLY A 103 28.05 -16.20 10.05
N VAL A 104 28.35 -16.87 11.18
CA VAL A 104 27.48 -16.89 12.37
C VAL A 104 27.44 -15.55 13.13
N GLU A 105 28.26 -14.58 12.74
CA GLU A 105 28.39 -13.29 13.42
C GLU A 105 27.26 -12.29 13.12
N ILE A 106 26.37 -12.60 12.16
CA ILE A 106 25.24 -11.70 11.83
C ILE A 106 24.06 -11.99 12.74
N PRO A 107 23.58 -10.99 13.48
CA PRO A 107 22.37 -11.13 14.27
C PRO A 107 21.16 -11.47 13.40
N PRO A 108 20.15 -12.17 13.95
CA PRO A 108 18.91 -12.43 13.23
C PRO A 108 18.25 -11.14 12.74
N LEU A 109 17.56 -11.20 11.60
CA LEU A 109 16.85 -10.06 11.01
C LEU A 109 15.87 -9.40 11.99
N LYS A 110 15.28 -10.19 12.89
CA LYS A 110 14.42 -9.66 13.96
C LYS A 110 15.13 -8.64 14.85
N GLU A 111 16.41 -8.81 15.13
CA GLU A 111 17.22 -7.85 15.89
C GLU A 111 17.68 -6.69 15.02
N LEU A 112 18.06 -6.99 13.76
CA LEU A 112 18.54 -5.99 12.80
C LEU A 112 17.48 -4.95 12.41
N LYS A 113 16.19 -5.27 12.55
CA LYS A 113 15.09 -4.31 12.42
C LYS A 113 15.23 -3.11 13.35
N ASN A 114 15.93 -3.28 14.49
CA ASN A 114 16.22 -2.18 15.41
C ASN A 114 17.24 -1.18 14.87
N ASN A 115 17.91 -1.48 13.77
CA ASN A 115 18.88 -0.58 13.14
C ASN A 115 18.22 0.40 12.14
N VAL A 116 16.93 0.30 11.90
CA VAL A 116 16.22 1.25 11.04
C VAL A 116 15.99 2.54 11.82
N ASP A 117 16.53 3.63 11.29
CA ASP A 117 16.39 4.97 11.86
C ASP A 117 15.13 5.67 11.36
N MET A 118 14.85 5.59 10.05
CA MET A 118 13.71 6.25 9.42
C MET A 118 13.09 5.37 8.32
N LEU A 119 11.81 5.65 8.07
CA LEU A 119 11.05 5.09 6.94
C LEU A 119 10.54 6.24 6.06
N PHE A 120 10.93 6.24 4.79
CA PHE A 120 10.36 7.12 3.77
C PHE A 120 9.29 6.37 3.01
N LEU A 121 8.08 6.92 2.97
CA LEU A 121 6.94 6.37 2.25
C LEU A 121 6.70 7.22 1.00
N ASN A 122 7.00 6.66 -0.19
CA ASN A 122 6.71 7.33 -1.45
C ASN A 122 5.22 7.20 -1.81
N ILE A 123 4.40 7.69 -0.90
CA ILE A 123 2.93 7.75 -1.01
C ILE A 123 2.45 9.00 -0.29
N HIS A 124 1.29 9.54 -0.68
CA HIS A 124 0.69 10.66 0.02
C HIS A 124 -0.19 10.18 1.20
N PRO A 125 -0.21 10.88 2.37
CA PRO A 125 -1.02 10.48 3.52
C PRO A 125 -2.49 10.21 3.21
N VAL A 126 -3.11 10.98 2.31
CA VAL A 126 -4.50 10.78 1.86
C VAL A 126 -4.70 9.39 1.25
N TRP A 127 -3.67 8.86 0.56
CA TRP A 127 -3.69 7.53 -0.04
C TRP A 127 -3.60 6.41 1.00
N GLU A 128 -3.02 6.68 2.19
CA GLU A 128 -2.99 5.77 3.34
C GLU A 128 -4.06 6.09 4.40
N ARG A 129 -5.16 6.73 4.00
CA ARG A 129 -6.28 7.09 4.88
C ARG A 129 -5.84 7.93 6.09
N ASN A 130 -4.84 8.80 5.90
CA ASN A 130 -4.28 9.67 6.93
C ASN A 130 -3.83 8.90 8.18
N ARG A 131 -3.16 7.77 7.97
CA ARG A 131 -2.59 6.94 9.05
C ARG A 131 -1.74 7.78 10.00
N PRO A 132 -1.95 7.70 11.32
CA PRO A 132 -1.03 8.28 12.29
C PRO A 132 0.32 7.58 12.26
N VAL A 133 1.39 8.34 12.12
CA VAL A 133 2.76 7.81 12.05
C VAL A 133 3.68 8.53 13.02
N PRO A 134 4.70 7.86 13.59
CA PRO A 134 5.69 8.49 14.44
C PRO A 134 6.62 9.42 13.65
N PRO A 135 7.36 10.31 14.32
CA PRO A 135 8.23 11.32 13.68
C PRO A 135 9.32 10.76 12.76
N ASN A 136 9.70 9.50 12.90
CA ASN A 136 10.67 8.84 12.04
C ASN A 136 10.07 8.23 10.76
N VAL A 137 8.80 8.48 10.48
CA VAL A 137 8.14 8.13 9.20
C VAL A 137 7.86 9.40 8.41
N ILE A 138 8.41 9.47 7.21
CA ILE A 138 8.30 10.64 6.36
C ILE A 138 7.57 10.29 5.07
N TYR A 139 6.44 10.95 4.85
CA TYR A 139 5.73 10.87 3.59
C TYR A 139 6.44 11.72 2.52
N VAL A 140 6.82 11.05 1.44
CA VAL A 140 7.52 11.64 0.28
C VAL A 140 6.82 11.28 -1.04
N GLY A 141 5.48 11.22 -1.00
CA GLY A 141 4.66 10.87 -2.18
C GLY A 141 5.00 11.73 -3.39
N GLY A 142 5.18 11.10 -4.54
CA GLY A 142 5.62 11.76 -5.76
C GLY A 142 7.14 12.00 -5.86
N LEU A 143 7.97 11.38 -5.00
CA LEU A 143 9.43 11.49 -5.02
C LEU A 143 10.04 11.16 -6.40
N HIS A 144 9.43 10.24 -7.14
CA HIS A 144 9.85 9.80 -8.47
C HIS A 144 9.48 10.80 -9.58
N THR A 145 8.64 11.79 -9.32
CA THR A 145 8.18 12.73 -10.34
C THR A 145 9.31 13.66 -10.79
N LYS A 146 9.36 13.90 -12.10
CA LYS A 146 10.39 14.72 -12.72
C LYS A 146 9.77 15.98 -13.34
N PRO A 147 10.56 17.06 -13.50
CA PRO A 147 10.16 18.18 -14.32
C PRO A 147 9.75 17.73 -15.73
N GLU A 148 8.80 18.44 -16.30
CA GLU A 148 8.30 18.17 -17.65
C GLU A 148 9.43 18.29 -18.69
N LYS A 149 9.46 17.31 -19.61
CA LYS A 149 10.35 17.35 -20.77
C LYS A 149 9.54 17.32 -22.05
N GLU A 150 10.09 17.92 -23.09
CA GLU A 150 9.47 17.86 -24.40
C GLU A 150 9.34 16.41 -24.90
N LEU A 151 8.17 16.11 -25.44
CA LEU A 151 7.94 14.84 -26.11
C LEU A 151 8.75 14.76 -27.41
N ARG A 152 9.14 13.55 -27.78
CA ARG A 152 9.72 13.32 -29.11
C ARG A 152 8.79 13.86 -30.19
N LYS A 153 9.36 14.48 -31.22
CA LYS A 153 8.63 15.17 -32.28
C LYS A 153 7.56 14.30 -32.97
N ASP A 154 7.89 13.02 -33.23
CA ASP A 154 6.97 12.05 -33.83
C ASP A 154 5.74 11.77 -32.96
N LEU A 155 5.96 11.65 -31.65
CA LEU A 155 4.91 11.40 -30.68
C LEU A 155 4.04 12.65 -30.48
N LYS A 156 4.67 13.82 -30.35
CA LYS A 156 3.97 15.11 -30.24
C LYS A 156 3.08 15.36 -31.47
N THR A 157 3.61 15.14 -32.67
CA THR A 157 2.85 15.29 -33.91
C THR A 157 1.64 14.34 -33.95
N TYR A 158 1.81 13.07 -33.51
CA TYR A 158 0.71 12.14 -33.43
C TYR A 158 -0.39 12.61 -32.47
N LEU A 159 -0.02 13.06 -31.28
CA LEU A 159 -0.97 13.56 -30.29
C LEU A 159 -1.70 14.80 -30.78
N ASP A 160 -0.96 15.79 -31.33
CA ASP A 160 -1.53 17.04 -31.85
C ASP A 160 -2.53 16.80 -33.00
N SER A 161 -2.27 15.80 -33.84
CA SER A 161 -3.14 15.46 -34.99
C SER A 161 -4.46 14.80 -34.59
N SER A 162 -4.58 14.28 -33.36
CA SER A 162 -5.79 13.61 -32.89
C SER A 162 -6.97 14.58 -32.80
N LYS A 163 -8.08 14.24 -33.46
CA LYS A 163 -9.29 15.11 -33.53
C LYS A 163 -10.06 15.08 -32.21
N HIS A 164 -10.28 13.89 -31.66
CA HIS A 164 -11.11 13.69 -30.48
C HIS A 164 -10.28 13.54 -29.18
N GLY A 165 -8.97 13.38 -29.28
CA GLY A 165 -8.05 13.09 -28.19
C GLY A 165 -7.65 11.61 -28.14
N VAL A 166 -6.80 11.29 -27.18
CA VAL A 166 -6.10 10.01 -27.11
C VAL A 166 -6.40 9.30 -25.80
N ILE A 167 -6.69 8.01 -25.89
CA ILE A 167 -6.71 7.09 -24.76
C ILE A 167 -5.31 6.46 -24.66
N TYR A 168 -4.64 6.63 -23.52
CA TYR A 168 -3.38 5.97 -23.26
C TYR A 168 -3.62 4.65 -22.53
N ILE A 169 -2.94 3.57 -22.93
CA ILE A 169 -3.00 2.24 -22.28
C ILE A 169 -1.60 1.81 -21.92
N SER A 170 -1.40 1.48 -20.63
CA SER A 170 -0.13 0.90 -20.15
C SER A 170 -0.35 0.08 -18.88
N PHE A 171 0.08 -1.16 -18.91
CA PHE A 171 0.09 -2.05 -17.74
C PHE A 171 1.44 -2.07 -17.02
N GLY A 172 2.19 -0.96 -17.11
CA GLY A 172 3.46 -0.74 -16.41
C GLY A 172 4.61 -1.56 -16.98
N THR A 173 5.52 -1.98 -16.10
CA THR A 173 6.70 -2.78 -16.44
C THR A 173 6.65 -4.20 -15.86
N ASN A 174 5.86 -4.40 -14.79
CA ASN A 174 5.76 -5.69 -14.10
C ASN A 174 4.69 -6.62 -14.71
N VAL A 175 3.79 -6.08 -15.54
CA VAL A 175 2.81 -6.85 -16.30
C VAL A 175 3.21 -6.81 -17.76
N GLU A 176 3.47 -7.97 -18.34
CA GLU A 176 3.72 -8.14 -19.75
C GLU A 176 2.40 -8.40 -20.48
N PRO A 177 1.82 -7.40 -21.17
CA PRO A 177 0.46 -7.53 -21.70
C PRO A 177 0.33 -8.62 -22.77
N ALA A 178 1.39 -8.93 -23.49
CA ALA A 178 1.40 -10.01 -24.47
C ALA A 178 1.25 -11.43 -23.86
N LEU A 179 1.49 -11.59 -22.55
CA LEU A 179 1.30 -12.85 -21.82
C LEU A 179 -0.11 -12.99 -21.23
N LEU A 180 -0.93 -11.94 -21.28
CA LEU A 180 -2.31 -12.02 -20.84
C LEU A 180 -3.14 -12.93 -21.77
N PRO A 181 -4.19 -13.58 -21.25
CA PRO A 181 -5.06 -14.41 -22.07
C PRO A 181 -5.59 -13.66 -23.31
N PRO A 182 -5.51 -14.23 -24.51
CA PRO A 182 -5.86 -13.54 -25.76
C PRO A 182 -7.27 -12.94 -25.76
N HIS A 183 -8.25 -13.61 -25.15
CA HIS A 183 -9.61 -13.11 -25.07
C HIS A 183 -9.74 -11.81 -24.24
N LYS A 184 -8.88 -11.61 -23.21
CA LYS A 184 -8.86 -10.38 -22.41
C LYS A 184 -8.30 -9.22 -23.25
N ILE A 185 -7.23 -9.46 -23.99
CA ILE A 185 -6.66 -8.46 -24.92
C ILE A 185 -7.66 -8.12 -26.02
N GLN A 186 -8.32 -9.11 -26.60
CA GLN A 186 -9.33 -8.89 -27.64
C GLN A 186 -10.52 -8.07 -27.12
N ALA A 187 -10.96 -8.29 -25.87
CA ALA A 187 -12.02 -7.49 -25.26
C ALA A 187 -11.61 -6.00 -25.15
N ILE A 188 -10.33 -5.72 -24.82
CA ILE A 188 -9.82 -4.34 -24.78
C ILE A 188 -9.80 -3.74 -26.19
N ILE A 189 -9.24 -4.47 -27.17
CA ILE A 189 -9.16 -4.01 -28.57
C ILE A 189 -10.58 -3.70 -29.09
N ASN A 190 -11.52 -4.59 -28.91
CA ASN A 190 -12.89 -4.42 -29.39
C ASN A 190 -13.57 -3.19 -28.77
N ALA A 191 -13.35 -2.95 -27.49
CA ALA A 191 -13.92 -1.80 -26.80
C ALA A 191 -13.35 -0.48 -27.31
N VAL A 192 -12.01 -0.37 -27.43
CA VAL A 192 -11.37 0.88 -27.84
C VAL A 192 -11.49 1.16 -29.33
N SER A 193 -11.62 0.11 -30.16
CA SER A 193 -11.81 0.26 -31.63
C SER A 193 -13.13 0.94 -31.99
N LYS A 194 -14.15 0.85 -31.14
CA LYS A 194 -15.48 1.44 -31.33
C LYS A 194 -15.58 2.90 -30.82
N THR A 195 -14.50 3.43 -30.27
CA THR A 195 -14.47 4.80 -29.77
C THR A 195 -14.00 5.79 -30.86
N PRO A 196 -14.36 7.08 -30.76
CA PRO A 196 -13.85 8.10 -31.68
C PRO A 196 -12.40 8.54 -31.35
N TYR A 197 -11.81 7.99 -30.29
CA TYR A 197 -10.48 8.36 -29.81
C TYR A 197 -9.41 7.59 -30.55
N ASP A 198 -8.25 8.23 -30.71
CA ASP A 198 -7.02 7.53 -31.01
C ASP A 198 -6.54 6.81 -29.74
N VAL A 199 -5.84 5.71 -29.91
CA VAL A 199 -5.33 4.89 -28.81
C VAL A 199 -3.83 4.76 -28.91
N LEU A 200 -3.12 5.09 -27.86
CA LEU A 200 -1.70 4.84 -27.73
C LEU A 200 -1.47 3.77 -26.67
N TRP A 201 -0.96 2.62 -27.06
CA TRP A 201 -0.78 1.48 -26.17
C TRP A 201 0.71 1.13 -26.01
N LYS A 202 1.20 1.15 -24.75
CA LYS A 202 2.52 0.60 -24.45
C LYS A 202 2.44 -0.92 -24.57
N TRP A 203 3.00 -1.45 -25.64
CA TRP A 203 2.95 -2.86 -26.02
C TRP A 203 4.36 -3.38 -26.26
N ASN A 204 4.75 -4.51 -25.66
CA ASN A 204 6.12 -5.00 -25.60
C ASN A 204 6.54 -5.84 -26.82
N GLN A 205 5.61 -6.17 -27.75
CA GLN A 205 5.89 -6.90 -28.98
C GLN A 205 5.79 -5.96 -30.20
N ASP A 206 6.27 -6.44 -31.35
CA ASP A 206 6.23 -5.66 -32.61
C ASP A 206 4.82 -5.62 -33.23
N GLU A 207 4.02 -6.65 -32.93
CA GLU A 207 2.66 -6.77 -33.43
C GLU A 207 1.64 -6.94 -32.29
N LEU A 208 0.46 -6.37 -32.49
CA LEU A 208 -0.71 -6.57 -31.64
C LEU A 208 -1.81 -7.22 -32.51
N PRO A 209 -2.07 -8.52 -32.32
CA PRO A 209 -3.09 -9.24 -33.10
C PRO A 209 -4.47 -8.60 -32.96
N GLY A 210 -5.17 -8.40 -34.07
CA GLY A 210 -6.50 -7.78 -34.10
C GLY A 210 -6.50 -6.26 -33.94
N ARG A 211 -5.34 -5.60 -33.98
CA ARG A 211 -5.20 -4.15 -33.91
C ARG A 211 -5.95 -3.43 -35.02
N THR A 212 -6.72 -2.42 -34.64
CA THR A 212 -7.44 -1.52 -35.57
C THR A 212 -6.62 -0.28 -35.90
N PRO A 213 -6.95 0.46 -36.99
CA PRO A 213 -6.17 1.64 -37.43
C PRO A 213 -6.03 2.76 -36.41
N ASN A 214 -7.00 2.92 -35.48
CA ASN A 214 -6.94 3.92 -34.42
C ASN A 214 -6.00 3.55 -33.26
N ILE A 215 -5.42 2.33 -33.24
CA ILE A 215 -4.52 1.88 -32.19
C ILE A 215 -3.07 1.96 -32.67
N LYS A 216 -2.27 2.82 -32.04
CA LYS A 216 -0.81 2.89 -32.19
C LYS A 216 -0.15 2.20 -31.02
N ILE A 217 0.81 1.30 -31.28
CA ILE A 217 1.61 0.63 -30.27
C ILE A 217 3.02 1.20 -30.19
N SER A 218 3.63 1.11 -29.00
CA SER A 218 5.02 1.47 -28.79
C SER A 218 5.59 0.67 -27.62
N LYS A 219 6.82 0.18 -27.75
CA LYS A 219 7.50 -0.61 -26.70
C LYS A 219 7.81 0.23 -25.47
N TRP A 220 8.12 1.51 -25.68
CA TRP A 220 8.45 2.44 -24.60
C TRP A 220 7.94 3.86 -24.88
N LEU A 221 7.43 4.49 -23.83
CA LEU A 221 6.91 5.86 -23.86
C LEU A 221 7.37 6.60 -22.61
N SER A 222 7.70 7.89 -22.74
CA SER A 222 7.93 8.80 -21.61
C SER A 222 6.59 9.14 -20.95
N GLN A 223 6.08 8.23 -20.10
CA GLN A 223 4.71 8.25 -19.59
C GLN A 223 4.39 9.55 -18.86
N SER A 224 5.27 10.02 -17.98
CA SER A 224 5.04 11.25 -17.22
C SER A 224 4.84 12.47 -18.13
N ASP A 225 5.67 12.61 -19.18
CA ASP A 225 5.55 13.72 -20.14
C ASP A 225 4.34 13.54 -21.06
N LEU A 226 4.08 12.30 -21.49
CA LEU A 226 2.92 11.94 -22.31
C LEU A 226 1.60 12.27 -21.63
N LEU A 227 1.44 11.91 -20.37
CA LEU A 227 0.20 12.15 -19.62
C LEU A 227 -0.14 13.64 -19.50
N ARG A 228 0.88 14.52 -19.42
CA ARG A 228 0.69 15.98 -19.36
C ARG A 228 0.17 16.59 -20.67
N HIS A 229 0.21 15.83 -21.77
CA HIS A 229 -0.25 16.36 -23.05
C HIS A 229 -1.79 16.58 -23.06
N PRO A 230 -2.31 17.74 -23.47
CA PRO A 230 -3.74 18.12 -23.34
C PRO A 230 -4.69 17.21 -24.13
N LYS A 231 -4.18 16.49 -25.12
CA LYS A 231 -4.96 15.53 -25.91
C LYS A 231 -5.19 14.20 -25.18
N ILE A 232 -4.49 13.90 -24.09
CA ILE A 232 -4.75 12.68 -23.29
C ILE A 232 -6.05 12.87 -22.51
N LYS A 233 -7.03 12.03 -22.82
CA LYS A 233 -8.37 12.09 -22.23
C LYS A 233 -8.56 11.10 -21.10
N LEU A 234 -7.91 9.95 -21.18
CA LEU A 234 -8.09 8.82 -20.30
C LEU A 234 -6.81 7.97 -20.25
N PHE A 235 -6.47 7.45 -19.09
CA PHE A 235 -5.42 6.48 -18.90
C PHE A 235 -5.99 5.15 -18.43
N ILE A 236 -5.81 4.09 -19.20
CA ILE A 236 -6.14 2.70 -18.82
C ILE A 236 -4.85 2.05 -18.31
N THR A 237 -4.86 1.66 -17.04
CA THR A 237 -3.65 1.21 -16.34
C THR A 237 -3.95 0.01 -15.43
N GLN A 238 -2.91 -0.73 -15.04
CA GLN A 238 -3.05 -1.75 -14.00
C GLN A 238 -3.23 -1.15 -12.58
N GLY A 239 -2.94 0.13 -12.39
CA GLY A 239 -3.11 0.77 -11.09
C GLY A 239 -1.88 0.81 -10.19
N GLY A 240 -0.67 0.66 -10.72
CA GLY A 240 0.56 0.83 -9.94
C GLY A 240 0.71 2.25 -9.40
N LEU A 241 1.19 2.41 -8.16
CA LEU A 241 1.20 3.68 -7.44
C LEU A 241 1.90 4.81 -8.21
N GLN A 242 3.09 4.57 -8.75
CA GLN A 242 3.85 5.61 -9.45
C GLN A 242 3.12 6.10 -10.72
N SER A 243 2.49 5.20 -11.48
CA SER A 243 1.67 5.58 -12.63
C SER A 243 0.41 6.34 -12.23
N THR A 244 -0.14 6.02 -11.07
CA THR A 244 -1.27 6.74 -10.46
C THR A 244 -0.89 8.17 -10.12
N ASP A 245 0.25 8.37 -9.45
CA ASP A 245 0.76 9.70 -9.11
C ASP A 245 1.02 10.55 -10.37
N GLU A 246 1.59 9.96 -11.42
CA GLU A 246 1.82 10.64 -12.69
C GLU A 246 0.50 11.06 -13.37
N ALA A 247 -0.53 10.21 -13.32
CA ALA A 247 -1.85 10.53 -13.87
C ALA A 247 -2.55 11.63 -13.07
N ILE A 248 -2.48 11.57 -11.73
CA ILE A 248 -3.02 12.62 -10.86
C ILE A 248 -2.32 13.94 -11.12
N LEU A 249 -0.97 13.94 -11.17
CA LEU A 249 -0.19 15.14 -11.47
C LEU A 249 -0.55 15.76 -12.83
N ALA A 250 -0.81 14.93 -13.82
CA ALA A 250 -1.24 15.34 -15.15
C ALA A 250 -2.73 15.74 -15.25
N GLY A 251 -3.54 15.45 -14.24
CA GLY A 251 -4.98 15.71 -14.27
C GLY A 251 -5.75 14.77 -15.20
N VAL A 252 -5.29 13.52 -15.37
CA VAL A 252 -5.88 12.53 -16.29
C VAL A 252 -6.68 11.50 -15.50
N PRO A 253 -7.98 11.32 -15.80
CA PRO A 253 -8.79 10.28 -15.16
C PRO A 253 -8.37 8.87 -15.59
N LEU A 254 -8.73 7.86 -14.77
CA LEU A 254 -8.17 6.51 -14.89
C LEU A 254 -9.25 5.43 -15.07
N ILE A 255 -8.90 4.36 -15.80
CA ILE A 255 -9.53 3.05 -15.65
C ILE A 255 -8.47 2.10 -15.09
N GLY A 256 -8.75 1.57 -13.89
CA GLY A 256 -7.85 0.64 -13.22
C GLY A 256 -8.24 -0.82 -13.50
N MET A 257 -7.27 -1.60 -13.95
CA MET A 257 -7.39 -3.05 -14.20
C MET A 257 -6.35 -3.79 -13.35
N PRO A 258 -6.57 -3.96 -12.01
CA PRO A 258 -5.56 -4.48 -11.11
C PRO A 258 -5.26 -5.96 -11.36
N MET A 259 -3.99 -6.35 -11.22
CA MET A 259 -3.48 -7.70 -11.49
C MET A 259 -2.45 -8.17 -10.46
N LEU A 260 -1.66 -7.27 -9.83
CA LEU A 260 -0.54 -7.61 -8.95
C LEU A 260 -0.37 -6.60 -7.80
N GLY A 261 0.06 -7.07 -6.63
CA GLY A 261 0.61 -6.27 -5.53
C GLY A 261 -0.33 -5.17 -5.02
N ASP A 262 0.12 -3.94 -5.04
CA ASP A 262 -0.56 -2.73 -4.57
C ASP A 262 -1.71 -2.24 -5.48
N GLN A 263 -1.89 -2.86 -6.63
CA GLN A 263 -2.78 -2.34 -7.66
C GLN A 263 -4.24 -2.32 -7.24
N TRP A 264 -4.73 -3.35 -6.53
CA TRP A 264 -6.10 -3.37 -6.00
C TRP A 264 -6.33 -2.22 -5.01
N PHE A 265 -5.40 -2.03 -4.10
CA PHE A 265 -5.45 -0.94 -3.14
C PHE A 265 -5.55 0.42 -3.83
N ASN A 266 -4.70 0.69 -4.81
CA ASN A 266 -4.70 1.94 -5.56
C ASN A 266 -5.99 2.14 -6.35
N VAL A 267 -6.51 1.10 -6.99
CA VAL A 267 -7.73 1.19 -7.81
C VAL A 267 -9.00 1.35 -6.95
N GLU A 268 -9.03 0.83 -5.72
CA GLU A 268 -10.09 1.16 -4.75
C GLU A 268 -10.15 2.68 -4.47
N HIS A 269 -8.99 3.33 -4.35
CA HIS A 269 -8.92 4.78 -4.20
C HIS A 269 -9.41 5.54 -5.44
N TYR A 270 -9.25 4.98 -6.66
CA TYR A 270 -9.83 5.60 -7.86
C TYR A 270 -11.34 5.73 -7.75
N VAL A 271 -12.00 4.66 -7.30
CA VAL A 271 -13.45 4.61 -7.13
C VAL A 271 -13.88 5.56 -6.01
N TYR A 272 -13.24 5.48 -4.85
CA TYR A 272 -13.56 6.29 -3.68
C TYR A 272 -13.45 7.80 -3.95
N HIS A 273 -12.35 8.24 -4.57
CA HIS A 273 -12.14 9.65 -4.93
C HIS A 273 -12.88 10.06 -6.21
N LYS A 274 -13.59 9.16 -6.87
CA LYS A 274 -14.25 9.37 -8.17
C LYS A 274 -13.29 10.00 -9.20
N ILE A 275 -12.07 9.46 -9.27
CA ILE A 275 -11.04 9.81 -10.26
C ILE A 275 -10.91 8.74 -11.35
N GLY A 276 -11.57 7.60 -11.20
CA GLY A 276 -11.54 6.49 -12.14
C GLY A 276 -12.57 5.41 -11.84
N ILE A 277 -12.53 4.38 -12.68
CA ILE A 277 -13.40 3.19 -12.61
C ILE A 277 -12.52 1.95 -12.51
N LYS A 278 -12.94 0.99 -11.66
CA LYS A 278 -12.33 -0.34 -11.54
C LYS A 278 -12.95 -1.31 -12.53
N ILE A 279 -12.11 -2.04 -13.24
CA ILE A 279 -12.51 -3.21 -14.04
C ILE A 279 -11.75 -4.42 -13.53
N ASP A 280 -12.48 -5.43 -13.13
CA ASP A 280 -11.92 -6.70 -12.71
C ASP A 280 -11.51 -7.52 -13.93
N MET A 281 -10.25 -7.95 -13.96
CA MET A 281 -9.67 -8.72 -15.05
C MET A 281 -10.28 -10.12 -15.18
N ASP A 282 -10.83 -10.69 -14.13
CA ASP A 282 -11.44 -12.02 -14.19
C ASP A 282 -12.82 -11.99 -14.89
N THR A 283 -13.50 -10.87 -14.80
CA THR A 283 -14.81 -10.66 -15.41
C THR A 283 -14.81 -9.61 -16.52
N ILE A 284 -13.64 -9.33 -17.10
CA ILE A 284 -13.47 -8.33 -18.15
C ILE A 284 -14.32 -8.68 -19.39
N SER A 285 -14.97 -7.67 -19.95
CA SER A 285 -15.71 -7.79 -21.22
C SER A 285 -15.63 -6.47 -22.00
N GLU A 286 -15.81 -6.57 -23.31
CA GLU A 286 -15.91 -5.39 -24.20
C GLU A 286 -16.96 -4.39 -23.68
N GLU A 287 -18.14 -4.87 -23.26
CA GLU A 287 -19.23 -4.02 -22.77
C GLU A 287 -18.82 -3.22 -21.52
N LYS A 288 -18.18 -3.89 -20.54
CA LYS A 288 -17.71 -3.21 -19.31
C LYS A 288 -16.68 -2.13 -19.62
N ILE A 289 -15.74 -2.40 -20.51
CA ILE A 289 -14.70 -1.43 -20.90
C ILE A 289 -15.34 -0.27 -21.65
N SER A 290 -16.18 -0.54 -22.63
CA SER A 290 -16.88 0.49 -23.43
C SER A 290 -17.73 1.38 -22.54
N LYS A 291 -18.46 0.81 -21.58
CA LYS A 291 -19.25 1.55 -20.58
C LYS A 291 -18.35 2.45 -19.71
N ALA A 292 -17.22 1.93 -19.22
CA ALA A 292 -16.29 2.69 -18.39
C ALA A 292 -15.67 3.87 -19.17
N ILE A 293 -15.22 3.62 -20.41
CA ILE A 293 -14.70 4.68 -21.29
C ILE A 293 -15.77 5.76 -21.51
N HIS A 294 -16.99 5.37 -21.88
CA HIS A 294 -18.09 6.29 -22.10
C HIS A 294 -18.40 7.12 -20.87
N THR A 295 -18.51 6.46 -19.70
CA THR A 295 -18.81 7.14 -18.43
C THR A 295 -17.77 8.21 -18.10
N ILE A 296 -16.46 7.88 -18.13
CA ILE A 296 -15.41 8.81 -17.76
C ILE A 296 -15.28 9.96 -18.77
N THR A 297 -15.43 9.65 -20.07
CA THR A 297 -15.23 10.68 -21.12
C THR A 297 -16.44 11.62 -21.29
N LYS A 298 -17.61 11.27 -20.73
CA LYS A 298 -18.84 12.09 -20.76
C LYS A 298 -19.12 12.81 -19.44
N ASP A 299 -18.55 12.35 -18.32
CA ASP A 299 -18.71 12.98 -17.01
C ASP A 299 -17.42 13.70 -16.61
N ASP A 300 -17.40 15.01 -16.82
CA ASP A 300 -16.25 15.87 -16.50
C ASP A 300 -15.89 15.86 -15.00
N SER A 301 -16.78 15.38 -14.14
CA SER A 301 -16.51 15.31 -12.70
C SER A 301 -15.31 14.41 -12.37
N TYR A 302 -15.03 13.38 -13.15
CA TYR A 302 -13.83 12.57 -12.97
C TYR A 302 -12.56 13.39 -13.10
N ARG A 303 -12.44 14.18 -14.17
CA ARG A 303 -11.28 15.07 -14.40
C ARG A 303 -11.20 16.15 -13.34
N GLN A 304 -12.32 16.76 -12.98
CA GLN A 304 -12.36 17.79 -11.93
C GLN A 304 -11.86 17.23 -10.59
N ASN A 305 -12.27 16.01 -10.23
CA ASN A 305 -11.82 15.36 -9.02
C ASN A 305 -10.33 15.02 -9.06
N VAL A 306 -9.77 14.56 -10.20
CA VAL A 306 -8.33 14.36 -10.37
C VAL A 306 -7.58 15.67 -10.13
N VAL A 307 -8.03 16.77 -10.74
CA VAL A 307 -7.41 18.10 -10.58
C VAL A 307 -7.50 18.57 -9.13
N ARG A 308 -8.65 18.39 -8.48
CA ARG A 308 -8.82 18.70 -7.05
C ARG A 308 -7.86 17.89 -6.18
N LEU A 309 -7.78 16.57 -6.41
CA LEU A 309 -6.91 15.69 -5.65
C LEU A 309 -5.43 16.07 -5.86
N ARG A 310 -5.04 16.39 -7.09
CA ARG A 310 -3.72 16.92 -7.39
C ARG A 310 -3.40 18.15 -6.54
N THR A 311 -4.29 19.14 -6.49
CA THR A 311 -4.09 20.35 -5.68
C THR A 311 -3.87 20.00 -4.21
N LEU A 312 -4.69 19.10 -3.63
CA LEU A 312 -4.54 18.68 -2.24
C LEU A 312 -3.23 17.94 -1.96
N MET A 313 -2.76 17.12 -2.90
CA MET A 313 -1.56 16.31 -2.73
C MET A 313 -0.27 17.12 -2.90
N TYR A 314 -0.27 18.12 -3.77
CA TYR A 314 0.94 18.86 -4.13
C TYR A 314 1.04 20.26 -3.51
N ASP A 315 0.00 20.73 -2.79
CA ASP A 315 0.06 21.97 -2.00
C ASP A 315 0.79 21.70 -0.68
N GLN A 316 2.10 21.72 -0.74
CA GLN A 316 3.00 21.38 0.38
C GLN A 316 4.11 22.44 0.49
N PRO A 317 4.59 22.73 1.72
CA PRO A 317 5.62 23.74 1.96
C PRO A 317 6.99 23.39 1.37
N GLN A 318 7.24 22.11 1.08
CA GLN A 318 8.47 21.58 0.49
C GLN A 318 8.08 20.50 -0.53
N SER A 319 8.83 20.40 -1.62
CA SER A 319 8.71 19.25 -2.51
C SER A 319 9.10 17.95 -1.80
N SER A 320 8.58 16.83 -2.28
CA SER A 320 8.92 15.51 -1.73
C SER A 320 10.42 15.22 -1.80
N LEU A 321 11.11 15.70 -2.84
CA LEU A 321 12.55 15.55 -3.00
C LEU A 321 13.31 16.38 -1.96
N GLU A 322 12.98 17.67 -1.80
CA GLU A 322 13.62 18.54 -0.80
C GLU A 322 13.43 17.98 0.62
N ARG A 323 12.24 17.47 0.92
CA ARG A 323 11.95 16.83 2.21
C ARG A 323 12.79 15.56 2.41
N ALA A 324 12.87 14.69 1.39
CA ALA A 324 13.69 13.49 1.47
C ALA A 324 15.17 13.80 1.65
N VAL A 325 15.69 14.79 0.93
CA VAL A 325 17.09 15.27 1.08
C VAL A 325 17.33 15.80 2.49
N TRP A 326 16.46 16.68 2.98
CA TRP A 326 16.62 17.28 4.31
C TRP A 326 16.67 16.23 5.43
N TRP A 327 15.77 15.25 5.38
CA TRP A 327 15.74 14.18 6.37
C TRP A 327 16.92 13.20 6.22
N THR A 328 17.38 12.95 5.01
CA THR A 328 18.60 12.17 4.75
C THR A 328 19.81 12.85 5.40
N GLU A 329 19.98 14.14 5.16
CA GLU A 329 21.04 14.92 5.77
C GLU A 329 20.90 15.02 7.30
N TYR A 330 19.65 15.08 7.82
CA TYR A 330 19.39 15.03 9.26
C TYR A 330 19.96 13.74 9.89
N VAL A 331 19.67 12.59 9.29
CA VAL A 331 20.18 11.30 9.78
C VAL A 331 21.71 11.26 9.74
N ILE A 332 22.33 11.79 8.69
CA ILE A 332 23.79 11.87 8.58
C ILE A 332 24.36 12.79 9.67
N ARG A 333 23.83 14.02 9.82
CA ARG A 333 24.32 15.01 10.82
C ARG A 333 24.25 14.50 12.26
N HIS A 334 23.24 13.68 12.59
CA HIS A 334 23.00 13.17 13.93
C HIS A 334 23.44 11.72 14.14
N SER A 335 24.11 11.13 13.13
CA SER A 335 24.57 9.72 13.17
C SER A 335 23.41 8.75 13.49
N GLY A 336 22.24 9.01 12.93
CA GLY A 336 21.01 8.26 13.13
C GLY A 336 19.83 9.11 13.59
N ALA A 337 18.67 8.48 13.76
CA ALA A 337 17.43 9.13 14.21
C ALA A 337 16.68 8.33 15.28
N ARG A 338 17.38 7.53 16.09
CA ARG A 338 16.78 6.66 17.12
C ARG A 338 15.93 7.41 18.15
N HIS A 339 16.25 8.67 18.42
CA HIS A 339 15.50 9.55 19.33
C HIS A 339 14.11 9.94 18.80
N LEU A 340 13.82 9.70 17.52
CA LEU A 340 12.49 9.90 16.91
C LEU A 340 11.66 8.62 16.86
N ARG A 341 12.21 7.50 17.29
CA ARG A 341 11.57 6.19 17.21
C ARG A 341 10.44 6.06 18.23
N ALA A 342 9.31 5.53 17.80
CA ALA A 342 8.21 5.28 18.71
C ALA A 342 8.55 4.17 19.72
N PRO A 343 8.07 4.26 20.99
CA PRO A 343 8.24 3.18 21.97
C PRO A 343 7.65 1.84 21.52
N ALA A 344 6.60 1.85 20.69
CA ALA A 344 5.96 0.67 20.15
C ALA A 344 6.76 -0.05 19.04
N ALA A 345 7.89 0.52 18.60
CA ALA A 345 8.70 -0.04 17.53
C ALA A 345 9.23 -1.44 17.87
N ASN A 346 8.92 -2.43 17.02
CA ASN A 346 9.22 -3.85 17.19
C ASN A 346 8.66 -4.48 18.50
N MET A 347 7.69 -3.84 19.13
CA MET A 347 7.03 -4.35 20.33
C MET A 347 6.06 -5.48 19.93
N PRO A 348 6.12 -6.67 20.58
CA PRO A 348 5.16 -7.74 20.36
C PRO A 348 3.75 -7.28 20.76
N TRP A 349 2.72 -7.72 20.01
CA TRP A 349 1.33 -7.31 20.22
C TRP A 349 0.79 -7.56 21.64
N HIS A 350 1.24 -8.64 22.31
CA HIS A 350 0.81 -8.96 23.68
C HIS A 350 1.38 -7.96 24.71
N GLN A 351 2.57 -7.40 24.46
CA GLN A 351 3.13 -6.32 25.27
C GLN A 351 2.45 -4.99 24.95
N TYR A 352 2.24 -4.71 23.66
CA TYR A 352 1.55 -3.48 23.21
C TYR A 352 0.13 -3.36 23.80
N LEU A 353 -0.57 -4.49 23.91
CA LEU A 353 -1.93 -4.55 24.50
C LEU A 353 -1.92 -4.80 26.01
N GLU A 354 -0.74 -4.82 26.65
CA GLU A 354 -0.59 -5.05 28.10
C GLU A 354 -1.40 -6.26 28.58
N LEU A 355 -1.32 -7.41 27.84
CA LEU A 355 -2.17 -8.56 28.13
C LEU A 355 -1.90 -9.17 29.49
N GLU A 356 -0.72 -9.00 30.05
CA GLU A 356 -0.41 -9.41 31.42
C GLU A 356 -1.25 -8.61 32.42
N LEU A 357 -1.27 -7.29 32.31
CA LEU A 357 -2.12 -6.43 33.14
C LEU A 357 -3.61 -6.74 32.96
N VAL A 358 -4.05 -6.90 31.69
CA VAL A 358 -5.44 -7.30 31.39
C VAL A 358 -5.80 -8.63 32.06
N SER A 359 -4.91 -9.61 32.02
CA SER A 359 -5.14 -10.91 32.66
C SER A 359 -5.28 -10.81 34.19
N TYR A 360 -4.48 -10.00 34.86
CA TYR A 360 -4.62 -9.73 36.29
C TYR A 360 -5.95 -9.07 36.63
N VAL A 361 -6.39 -8.07 35.83
CA VAL A 361 -7.68 -7.42 36.02
C VAL A 361 -8.83 -8.41 35.83
N VAL A 362 -8.80 -9.24 34.79
CA VAL A 362 -9.82 -10.26 34.53
C VAL A 362 -9.88 -11.27 35.65
N LEU A 363 -8.73 -11.80 36.13
CA LEU A 363 -8.65 -12.74 37.24
C LEU A 363 -9.19 -12.11 38.53
N GLY A 364 -8.87 -10.86 38.82
CA GLY A 364 -9.41 -10.13 39.96
C GLY A 364 -10.93 -10.00 39.90
N LEU A 365 -11.49 -9.61 38.76
CA LEU A 365 -12.94 -9.55 38.56
C LEU A 365 -13.62 -10.91 38.73
N LEU A 366 -13.05 -11.98 38.15
CA LEU A 366 -13.56 -13.33 38.30
C LEU A 366 -13.55 -13.79 39.77
N SER A 367 -12.50 -13.42 40.51
CA SER A 367 -12.39 -13.75 41.95
C SER A 367 -13.47 -13.06 42.75
N VAL A 368 -13.73 -11.77 42.48
CA VAL A 368 -14.82 -10.99 43.13
C VAL A 368 -16.20 -11.60 42.83
N ILE A 369 -16.45 -11.92 41.55
CA ILE A 369 -17.70 -12.56 41.11
C ILE A 369 -17.90 -13.91 41.82
N THR A 370 -16.86 -14.71 41.85
CA THR A 370 -16.89 -16.03 42.51
C THR A 370 -17.21 -15.88 44.02
N LEU A 371 -16.54 -14.94 44.68
CA LEU A 371 -16.80 -14.67 46.12
C LEU A 371 -18.26 -14.21 46.33
N ALA A 372 -18.76 -13.32 45.48
CA ALA A 372 -20.14 -12.85 45.53
C ALA A 372 -21.15 -14.01 45.37
N ILE A 373 -20.91 -14.94 44.43
CA ILE A 373 -21.74 -16.14 44.22
C ILE A 373 -21.72 -17.03 45.46
N ILE A 374 -20.55 -17.23 46.05
CA ILE A 374 -20.39 -18.02 47.28
C ILE A 374 -21.21 -17.37 48.41
N VAL A 375 -21.04 -16.10 48.67
CA VAL A 375 -21.78 -15.35 49.73
C VAL A 375 -23.29 -15.41 49.48
N LEU A 376 -23.75 -15.17 48.26
CA LEU A 376 -25.17 -15.28 47.92
C LEU A 376 -25.73 -16.69 48.14
N SER A 377 -24.96 -17.72 47.79
CA SER A 377 -25.30 -19.10 47.99
C SER A 377 -25.41 -19.46 49.48
N TYR A 378 -24.51 -18.96 50.32
CA TYR A 378 -24.62 -19.13 51.79
C TYR A 378 -25.84 -18.39 52.36
N LEU A 379 -26.08 -17.14 51.94
CA LEU A 379 -27.26 -16.37 52.36
C LEU A 379 -28.56 -17.07 51.95
N TYR A 380 -28.65 -17.56 50.75
CA TYR A 380 -29.82 -18.31 50.27
C TYR A 380 -30.07 -19.58 51.10
N LYS A 381 -29.03 -20.39 51.37
CA LYS A 381 -29.13 -21.58 52.23
C LYS A 381 -29.52 -21.23 53.65
N PHE A 382 -29.01 -20.12 54.21
CA PHE A 382 -29.38 -19.62 55.52
C PHE A 382 -30.87 -19.21 55.60
N VAL A 383 -31.36 -18.46 54.60
CA VAL A 383 -32.78 -18.07 54.52
C VAL A 383 -33.69 -19.29 54.39
N GLN A 384 -33.33 -20.27 53.58
CA GLN A 384 -34.11 -21.53 53.48
C GLN A 384 -34.16 -22.27 54.80
N LYS A 385 -33.03 -22.39 55.53
CA LYS A 385 -32.98 -23.03 56.84
C LYS A 385 -33.86 -22.32 57.86
N GLN A 386 -33.86 -20.97 57.88
CA GLN A 386 -34.73 -20.15 58.74
C GLN A 386 -36.22 -20.35 58.40
N ALA A 387 -36.58 -20.38 57.12
CA ALA A 387 -37.95 -20.60 56.66
C ALA A 387 -38.44 -22.02 57.05
N ALA A 388 -37.63 -23.03 56.87
CA ALA A 388 -37.96 -24.41 57.30
C ALA A 388 -38.12 -24.53 58.82
N PHE A 389 -37.27 -23.86 59.60
CA PHE A 389 -37.41 -23.82 61.07
C PHE A 389 -38.72 -23.15 61.51
N ARG A 390 -39.10 -21.99 60.90
CA ARG A 390 -40.38 -21.29 61.21
C ARG A 390 -41.61 -22.14 60.87
N ILE A 391 -41.58 -22.92 59.80
CA ILE A 391 -42.68 -23.80 59.41
C ILE A 391 -42.84 -24.94 60.49
N LYS A 392 -41.71 -25.47 60.96
CA LYS A 392 -41.70 -26.54 61.96
C LYS A 392 -42.20 -26.11 63.33
N VAL A 393 -41.95 -24.83 63.74
CA VAL A 393 -42.42 -24.24 65.00
C VAL A 393 -43.88 -23.84 64.93
N LYS A 394 -44.48 -23.58 63.77
CA LYS A 394 -45.92 -23.26 63.62
C LYS A 394 -46.80 -24.52 63.48
N GLY A 395 -46.26 -25.69 63.30
CA GLY A 395 -46.99 -26.96 63.16
C GLY A 395 -46.95 -27.87 64.38
N SER A 396 -46.31 -27.45 65.49
CA SER A 396 -46.33 -28.02 66.79
C SER A 396 -47.21 -27.14 67.72
#